data_e10a2ddba1dd09f731c1843fca634a41
#
_entry.id   e10a2ddba1dd09f731c1843fca634a41
#
_cell.length_a   1.000
_cell.length_b   1.000
_cell.length_c   1.000
_cell.angle_alpha   90.00
_cell.angle_beta   90.00
_cell.angle_gamma   90.00
#
_symmetry.space_group_name_H-M   'P 1'
#
loop_
_entity.id
_entity.type
_entity.pdbx_description
1 polymer ?
#
loop_
_entity_poly.entity_id
_entity_poly.type
_entity_poly.pdbx_seq_one_letter_code
_entity_poly.pdbx_strand_id
1 'polypeptide(L)'
;MIRVDVHIPKWDYEVSCFFAVTEYWVDDIMEELFYLQIDSENARRAYDNLNSGELDTGLCFANPRQRKAIIVVAKASSAAEFINSVSHENHHLASYVAKQFDLDPTGEEVAYFAGELMKEQFPYIKHLMCDCCRKKVYHERVHSEDSRFGIIGKEVLPYYE
;
A
#
# COMPACT_ATOMS: atom_id res chain seq x y z
N MET A 1 -4.80 3.31 9.71
CA MET A 1 -3.83 3.02 8.62
C MET A 1 -2.83 1.96 9.09
N ILE A 2 -2.44 1.03 8.24
CA ILE A 2 -1.32 0.10 8.44
C ILE A 2 -0.20 0.54 7.52
N ARG A 3 0.99 0.81 8.04
CA ARG A 3 2.21 1.04 7.24
C ARG A 3 3.10 -0.19 7.31
N VAL A 4 3.63 -0.60 6.17
CA VAL A 4 4.58 -1.70 6.04
C VAL A 4 5.66 -1.26 5.06
N ASP A 5 6.91 -1.31 5.49
CA ASP A 5 8.05 -1.09 4.60
C ASP A 5 8.61 -2.45 4.19
N VAL A 6 8.58 -2.74 2.89
CA VAL A 6 8.99 -4.01 2.29
C VAL A 6 10.27 -3.79 1.51
N HIS A 7 11.25 -4.67 1.71
CA HIS A 7 12.45 -4.74 0.86
C HIS A 7 12.43 -6.03 0.04
N ILE A 8 12.58 -5.90 -1.28
CA ILE A 8 12.66 -7.03 -2.21
C ILE A 8 14.11 -7.22 -2.65
N PRO A 9 14.89 -8.11 -2.00
CA PRO A 9 16.35 -8.17 -2.14
C PRO A 9 16.84 -8.43 -3.56
N LYS A 10 16.15 -9.28 -4.32
CA LYS A 10 16.54 -9.65 -5.70
C LYS A 10 16.68 -8.42 -6.61
N TRP A 11 15.85 -7.40 -6.41
CA TRP A 11 15.84 -6.18 -7.22
C TRP A 11 16.36 -4.96 -6.47
N ASP A 12 16.74 -5.15 -5.19
CA ASP A 12 17.13 -4.07 -4.30
C ASP A 12 16.09 -2.94 -4.32
N TYR A 13 14.82 -3.33 -4.10
CA TYR A 13 13.68 -2.43 -4.22
C TYR A 13 12.99 -2.24 -2.87
N GLU A 14 12.80 -0.98 -2.47
CA GLU A 14 12.09 -0.61 -1.24
C GLU A 14 10.67 -0.15 -1.57
N VAL A 15 9.68 -0.66 -0.85
CA VAL A 15 8.27 -0.35 -1.07
C VAL A 15 7.60 0.04 0.25
N SER A 16 7.19 1.29 0.36
CA SER A 16 6.36 1.75 1.47
C SER A 16 4.88 1.48 1.15
N CYS A 17 4.25 0.61 1.91
CA CYS A 17 2.86 0.21 1.71
C CYS A 17 1.97 0.79 2.82
N PHE A 18 0.87 1.41 2.42
CA PHE A 18 -0.13 2.00 3.32
C PHE A 18 -1.49 1.36 3.04
N PHE A 19 -2.10 0.76 4.05
CA PHE A 19 -3.37 0.05 3.92
C PHE A 19 -4.43 0.61 4.86
N ALA A 20 -5.69 0.51 4.47
CA ALA A 20 -6.84 1.04 5.19
C ALA A 20 -6.70 2.55 5.46
N VAL A 21 -6.31 3.28 4.43
CA VAL A 21 -6.08 4.73 4.47
C VAL A 21 -7.40 5.48 4.44
N THR A 22 -7.44 6.60 5.16
CA THR A 22 -8.53 7.58 5.16
C THR A 22 -7.96 8.96 4.85
N GLU A 23 -8.83 9.95 4.63
CA GLU A 23 -8.49 11.35 4.36
C GLU A 23 -7.59 11.95 5.46
N TYR A 24 -7.68 11.43 6.68
CA TYR A 24 -6.84 11.86 7.80
C TYR A 24 -5.33 11.74 7.51
N TRP A 25 -4.93 10.81 6.64
CA TRP A 25 -3.54 10.49 6.34
C TRP A 25 -3.00 11.11 5.04
N VAL A 26 -3.77 12.01 4.42
CA VAL A 26 -3.41 12.60 3.13
C VAL A 26 -2.06 13.30 3.18
N ASP A 27 -1.84 14.13 4.21
CA ASP A 27 -0.60 14.92 4.31
C ASP A 27 0.63 14.02 4.50
N ASP A 28 0.53 12.98 5.35
CA ASP A 28 1.62 12.03 5.57
C ASP A 28 2.00 11.27 4.29
N ILE A 29 0.99 10.85 3.51
CA ILE A 29 1.22 10.13 2.26
C ILE A 29 1.76 11.07 1.18
N MET A 30 1.26 12.30 1.11
CA MET A 30 1.78 13.30 0.18
C MET A 30 3.24 13.65 0.48
N GLU A 31 3.64 13.73 1.74
CA GLU A 31 5.05 13.92 2.13
C GLU A 31 5.95 12.79 1.58
N GLU A 32 5.53 11.52 1.74
CA GLU A 32 6.25 10.36 1.18
C GLU A 32 6.32 10.42 -0.36
N LEU A 33 5.25 10.81 -1.03
CA LEU A 33 5.22 10.98 -2.48
C LEU A 33 6.18 12.08 -2.95
N PHE A 34 6.24 13.22 -2.24
CA PHE A 34 7.20 14.28 -2.54
C PHE A 34 8.65 13.82 -2.31
N TYR A 35 8.88 13.01 -1.28
CA TYR A 35 10.19 12.40 -1.04
C TYR A 35 10.62 11.48 -2.20
N LEU A 36 9.65 10.81 -2.82
CA LEU A 36 9.85 10.02 -4.04
C LEU A 36 9.91 10.86 -5.31
N GLN A 37 9.91 12.20 -5.21
CA GLN A 37 10.00 13.12 -6.34
C GLN A 37 8.85 12.97 -7.35
N ILE A 38 7.62 12.78 -6.85
CA ILE A 38 6.44 12.78 -7.72
C ILE A 38 6.32 14.12 -8.45
N ASP A 39 5.98 14.07 -9.74
CA ASP A 39 5.73 15.28 -10.49
C ASP A 39 4.41 15.96 -10.11
N SER A 40 4.27 17.24 -10.45
CA SER A 40 3.14 18.07 -10.00
C SER A 40 1.77 17.61 -10.51
N GLU A 41 1.71 16.99 -11.68
CA GLU A 41 0.44 16.48 -12.24
C GLU A 41 -0.01 15.23 -11.47
N ASN A 42 0.90 14.28 -11.28
CA ASN A 42 0.62 13.07 -10.51
C ASN A 42 0.40 13.39 -9.03
N ALA A 43 1.11 14.37 -8.46
CA ALA A 43 0.89 14.81 -7.09
C ALA A 43 -0.53 15.36 -6.89
N ARG A 44 -1.03 16.16 -7.83
CA ARG A 44 -2.41 16.65 -7.76
C ARG A 44 -3.43 15.53 -7.85
N ARG A 45 -3.25 14.59 -8.77
CA ARG A 45 -4.13 13.40 -8.91
C ARG A 45 -4.14 12.55 -7.64
N ALA A 46 -2.96 12.32 -7.05
CA ALA A 46 -2.84 11.60 -5.79
C ALA A 46 -3.56 12.32 -4.65
N TYR A 47 -3.37 13.63 -4.52
CA TYR A 47 -4.06 14.44 -3.51
C TYR A 47 -5.59 14.37 -3.67
N ASP A 48 -6.10 14.57 -4.90
CA ASP A 48 -7.53 14.52 -5.19
C ASP A 48 -8.12 13.13 -4.87
N ASN A 49 -7.41 12.07 -5.23
CA ASN A 49 -7.82 10.69 -4.93
C ASN A 49 -7.85 10.44 -3.41
N LEU A 50 -6.77 10.74 -2.70
CA LEU A 50 -6.66 10.51 -1.26
C LEU A 50 -7.66 11.32 -0.45
N ASN A 51 -7.99 12.53 -0.90
CA ASN A 51 -8.91 13.45 -0.21
C ASN A 51 -10.38 13.24 -0.61
N SER A 52 -10.67 12.35 -1.56
CA SER A 52 -12.04 12.06 -2.00
C SER A 52 -12.87 11.33 -0.95
N GLY A 53 -12.21 10.59 -0.05
CA GLY A 53 -12.86 9.69 0.91
C GLY A 53 -13.53 8.47 0.27
N GLU A 54 -13.27 8.22 -1.01
CA GLU A 54 -13.86 7.08 -1.72
C GLU A 54 -13.26 5.76 -1.21
N LEU A 55 -14.15 4.78 -1.05
CA LEU A 55 -13.76 3.40 -0.73
C LEU A 55 -13.22 2.70 -1.98
N ASP A 56 -12.48 1.60 -1.76
CA ASP A 56 -12.01 0.69 -2.80
C ASP A 56 -11.03 1.35 -3.81
N THR A 57 -10.41 2.47 -3.42
CA THR A 57 -9.42 3.17 -4.23
C THR A 57 -8.01 2.86 -3.79
N GLY A 58 -7.05 3.16 -4.67
CA GLY A 58 -5.63 3.01 -4.37
C GLY A 58 -4.78 3.90 -5.27
N LEU A 59 -3.49 3.90 -5.01
CA LEU A 59 -2.48 4.46 -5.89
C LEU A 59 -1.16 3.73 -5.74
N CYS A 60 -0.42 3.66 -6.83
CA CYS A 60 0.96 3.20 -6.85
C CYS A 60 1.82 4.24 -7.56
N PHE A 61 2.93 4.61 -6.94
CA PHE A 61 3.94 5.45 -7.57
C PHE A 61 5.33 4.85 -7.33
N ALA A 62 6.19 4.89 -8.35
CA ALA A 62 7.54 4.37 -8.27
C ALA A 62 8.56 5.38 -8.81
N ASN A 63 9.67 5.55 -8.10
CA ASN A 63 10.85 6.24 -8.60
C ASN A 63 11.92 5.23 -8.98
N PRO A 64 12.10 4.93 -10.28
CA PRO A 64 13.07 3.94 -10.74
C PRO A 64 14.53 4.28 -10.37
N ARG A 65 14.87 5.57 -10.30
CA ARG A 65 16.23 6.02 -9.96
C ARG A 65 16.60 5.73 -8.52
N GLN A 66 15.62 5.86 -7.63
CA GLN A 66 15.79 5.56 -6.21
C GLN A 66 15.54 4.08 -5.89
N ARG A 67 14.97 3.30 -6.81
CA ARG A 67 14.45 1.93 -6.57
C ARG A 67 13.50 1.89 -5.39
N LYS A 68 12.63 2.88 -5.32
CA LYS A 68 11.64 3.04 -4.26
C LYS A 68 10.25 3.22 -4.85
N ALA A 69 9.27 2.69 -4.15
CA ALA A 69 7.87 2.87 -4.50
C ALA A 69 7.00 3.08 -3.27
N ILE A 70 5.82 3.60 -3.50
CA ILE A 70 4.73 3.67 -2.55
C ILE A 70 3.51 2.96 -3.12
N ILE A 71 2.84 2.18 -2.28
CA ILE A 71 1.53 1.60 -2.53
C ILE A 71 0.58 2.09 -1.46
N VAL A 72 -0.54 2.63 -1.87
CA VAL A 72 -1.59 3.09 -0.97
C VAL A 72 -2.90 2.41 -1.33
N VAL A 73 -3.59 1.85 -0.35
CA VAL A 73 -4.92 1.26 -0.50
C VAL A 73 -5.84 1.87 0.55
N ALA A 74 -6.91 2.50 0.10
CA ALA A 74 -7.93 3.10 0.95
C ALA A 74 -8.68 2.04 1.78
N LYS A 75 -9.58 2.48 2.66
CA LYS A 75 -10.57 1.58 3.26
C LYS A 75 -11.38 0.92 2.15
N ALA A 76 -11.63 -0.37 2.29
CA ALA A 76 -12.41 -1.13 1.33
C ALA A 76 -13.82 -1.44 1.87
N SER A 77 -14.79 -1.53 0.97
CA SER A 77 -16.19 -1.84 1.28
C SER A 77 -16.36 -3.31 1.71
N SER A 78 -15.51 -4.20 1.20
CA SER A 78 -15.50 -5.64 1.54
C SER A 78 -14.07 -6.19 1.58
N ALA A 79 -13.91 -7.40 2.10
CA ALA A 79 -12.63 -8.11 2.03
C ALA A 79 -12.23 -8.44 0.59
N ALA A 80 -13.20 -8.72 -0.28
CA ALA A 80 -12.96 -8.97 -1.69
C ALA A 80 -12.44 -7.71 -2.41
N GLU A 81 -13.05 -6.54 -2.15
CA GLU A 81 -12.58 -5.28 -2.72
C GLU A 81 -11.21 -4.87 -2.16
N PHE A 82 -10.93 -5.18 -0.89
CA PHE A 82 -9.59 -4.98 -0.35
C PHE A 82 -8.53 -5.80 -1.11
N ILE A 83 -8.79 -7.09 -1.33
CA ILE A 83 -7.89 -7.97 -2.10
C ILE A 83 -7.75 -7.46 -3.54
N ASN A 84 -8.86 -7.05 -4.17
CA ASN A 84 -8.86 -6.48 -5.50
C ASN A 84 -7.94 -5.25 -5.59
N SER A 85 -8.11 -4.28 -4.68
CA SER A 85 -7.31 -3.06 -4.66
C SER A 85 -5.82 -3.34 -4.41
N VAL A 86 -5.49 -4.22 -3.44
CA VAL A 86 -4.09 -4.61 -3.18
C VAL A 86 -3.47 -5.27 -4.42
N SER A 87 -4.19 -6.19 -5.05
CA SER A 87 -3.71 -6.88 -6.26
C SER A 87 -3.50 -5.91 -7.42
N HIS A 88 -4.40 -4.94 -7.57
CA HIS A 88 -4.32 -3.91 -8.60
C HIS A 88 -3.06 -3.05 -8.43
N GLU A 89 -2.82 -2.51 -7.23
CA GLU A 89 -1.64 -1.67 -6.97
C GLU A 89 -0.33 -2.47 -7.03
N ASN A 90 -0.31 -3.71 -6.55
CA ASN A 90 0.84 -4.59 -6.69
C ASN A 90 1.15 -4.90 -8.16
N HIS A 91 0.13 -5.04 -9.03
CA HIS A 91 0.32 -5.22 -10.46
C HIS A 91 0.92 -3.99 -11.12
N HIS A 92 0.49 -2.78 -10.75
CA HIS A 92 1.12 -1.55 -11.21
C HIS A 92 2.60 -1.52 -10.87
N LEU A 93 2.97 -1.82 -9.63
CA LEU A 93 4.37 -1.85 -9.23
C LEU A 93 5.17 -2.92 -10.00
N ALA A 94 4.62 -4.13 -10.15
CA ALA A 94 5.27 -5.18 -10.92
C ALA A 94 5.52 -4.75 -12.38
N SER A 95 4.57 -4.02 -12.97
CA SER A 95 4.70 -3.46 -14.32
C SER A 95 5.78 -2.37 -14.41
N TYR A 96 5.92 -1.52 -13.38
CA TYR A 96 7.01 -0.53 -13.31
C TYR A 96 8.36 -1.22 -13.19
N VAL A 97 8.49 -2.25 -12.36
CA VAL A 97 9.71 -3.03 -12.21
C VAL A 97 10.08 -3.76 -13.51
N ALA A 98 9.10 -4.39 -14.18
CA ALA A 98 9.31 -5.03 -15.47
C ALA A 98 9.91 -4.04 -16.49
N LYS A 99 9.31 -2.86 -16.60
CA LYS A 99 9.78 -1.80 -17.49
C LYS A 99 11.17 -1.29 -17.13
N GLN A 100 11.44 -1.14 -15.83
CA GLN A 100 12.73 -0.63 -15.34
C GLN A 100 13.88 -1.58 -15.63
N PHE A 101 13.66 -2.89 -15.51
CA PHE A 101 14.69 -3.92 -15.65
C PHE A 101 14.64 -4.64 -17.01
N ASP A 102 13.84 -4.13 -17.96
CA ASP A 102 13.66 -4.72 -19.29
C ASP A 102 13.26 -6.21 -19.24
N LEU A 103 12.33 -6.52 -18.32
CA LEU A 103 11.81 -7.88 -18.14
C LEU A 103 10.58 -8.11 -19.01
N ASP A 104 10.34 -9.36 -19.39
CA ASP A 104 9.05 -9.75 -19.97
C ASP A 104 7.93 -9.54 -18.93
N PRO A 105 6.96 -8.64 -19.21
CA PRO A 105 5.88 -8.37 -18.26
C PRO A 105 4.97 -9.57 -17.99
N THR A 106 5.02 -10.61 -18.83
CA THR A 106 4.29 -11.88 -18.68
C THR A 106 5.19 -12.99 -18.16
N GLY A 107 6.47 -12.69 -17.89
CA GLY A 107 7.48 -13.66 -17.50
C GLY A 107 7.44 -14.02 -16.01
N GLU A 108 8.08 -15.14 -15.71
CA GLU A 108 8.19 -15.68 -14.34
C GLU A 108 8.85 -14.70 -13.36
N GLU A 109 9.79 -13.87 -13.82
CA GLU A 109 10.49 -12.93 -12.94
C GLU A 109 9.56 -11.88 -12.36
N VAL A 110 8.64 -11.36 -13.18
CA VAL A 110 7.62 -10.38 -12.77
C VAL A 110 6.59 -11.05 -11.84
N ALA A 111 6.20 -12.29 -12.15
CA ALA A 111 5.32 -13.07 -11.29
C ALA A 111 5.95 -13.33 -9.90
N TYR A 112 7.24 -13.67 -9.87
CA TYR A 112 7.98 -13.81 -8.60
C TYR A 112 8.05 -12.51 -7.81
N PHE A 113 8.30 -11.37 -8.47
CA PHE A 113 8.30 -10.08 -7.81
C PHE A 113 6.95 -9.80 -7.13
N ALA A 114 5.85 -9.97 -7.86
CA ALA A 114 4.51 -9.76 -7.33
C ALA A 114 4.19 -10.72 -6.17
N GLY A 115 4.62 -11.96 -6.28
CA GLY A 115 4.46 -12.99 -5.24
C GLY A 115 5.23 -12.65 -3.96
N GLU A 116 6.50 -12.26 -4.07
CA GLU A 116 7.32 -11.86 -2.91
C GLU A 116 6.74 -10.60 -2.24
N LEU A 117 6.32 -9.61 -3.03
CA LEU A 117 5.67 -8.41 -2.49
C LEU A 117 4.42 -8.76 -1.68
N MET A 118 3.53 -9.58 -2.21
CA MET A 118 2.32 -10.03 -1.50
C MET A 118 2.67 -10.84 -0.25
N LYS A 119 3.67 -11.71 -0.31
CA LYS A 119 4.12 -12.52 0.82
C LYS A 119 4.61 -11.65 1.98
N GLU A 120 5.38 -10.60 1.68
CA GLU A 120 5.88 -9.65 2.69
C GLU A 120 4.75 -8.76 3.26
N GLN A 121 3.74 -8.42 2.47
CA GLN A 121 2.57 -7.67 2.92
C GLN A 121 1.62 -8.51 3.79
N PHE A 122 1.45 -9.79 3.47
CA PHE A 122 0.42 -10.67 4.02
C PHE A 122 0.33 -10.69 5.55
N PRO A 123 1.42 -10.81 6.33
CA PRO A 123 1.34 -10.86 7.80
C PRO A 123 0.59 -9.68 8.40
N TYR A 124 0.68 -8.51 7.76
CA TYR A 124 0.12 -7.25 8.23
C TYR A 124 -1.32 -7.02 7.78
N ILE A 125 -1.69 -7.56 6.61
CA ILE A 125 -3.00 -7.28 5.99
C ILE A 125 -3.98 -8.46 6.04
N LYS A 126 -3.56 -9.64 6.51
CA LYS A 126 -4.40 -10.84 6.56
C LYS A 126 -5.76 -10.63 7.25
N HIS A 127 -5.81 -9.76 8.27
CA HIS A 127 -7.04 -9.43 8.98
C HIS A 127 -8.00 -8.55 8.15
N LEU A 128 -7.52 -7.85 7.15
CA LEU A 128 -8.33 -7.07 6.22
C LEU A 128 -8.93 -7.95 5.10
N MET A 129 -8.37 -9.14 4.91
CA MET A 129 -8.81 -10.12 3.90
C MET A 129 -9.99 -11.00 4.36
N CYS A 130 -10.57 -10.73 5.54
CA CYS A 130 -11.72 -11.43 6.07
C CYS A 130 -12.75 -10.43 6.59
N ASP A 131 -14.00 -10.53 6.15
CA ASP A 131 -15.04 -9.57 6.54
C ASP A 131 -15.32 -9.53 8.06
N CYS A 132 -15.18 -10.67 8.76
CA CYS A 132 -15.34 -10.71 10.21
C CYS A 132 -14.20 -10.03 10.96
N CYS A 133 -12.95 -10.16 10.50
CA CYS A 133 -11.77 -9.55 11.11
C CYS A 133 -11.65 -8.07 10.73
N ARG A 134 -11.90 -7.73 9.46
CA ARG A 134 -11.83 -6.37 8.91
C ARG A 134 -12.70 -5.37 9.68
N LYS A 135 -13.94 -5.75 10.02
CA LYS A 135 -14.86 -4.91 10.80
C LYS A 135 -14.28 -4.53 12.16
N LYS A 136 -13.61 -5.46 12.84
CA LYS A 136 -12.95 -5.21 14.12
C LYS A 136 -11.79 -4.22 13.97
N VAL A 137 -10.93 -4.45 12.97
CA VAL A 137 -9.78 -3.57 12.68
C VAL A 137 -10.22 -2.14 12.40
N TYR A 138 -11.26 -1.94 11.60
CA TYR A 138 -11.76 -0.60 11.29
C TYR A 138 -12.38 0.08 12.51
N HIS A 139 -13.11 -0.67 13.36
CA HIS A 139 -13.73 -0.12 14.56
C HIS A 139 -12.68 0.32 15.59
N GLU A 140 -11.66 -0.49 15.84
CA GLU A 140 -10.60 -0.18 16.78
C GLU A 140 -9.76 1.03 16.38
N ARG A 141 -9.60 1.25 15.06
CA ARG A 141 -8.81 2.35 14.52
C ARG A 141 -9.52 3.70 14.45
N VAL A 142 -10.83 3.72 14.31
CA VAL A 142 -11.62 4.96 14.40
C VAL A 142 -11.41 5.64 15.77
N HIS A 143 -11.19 4.87 16.82
CA HIS A 143 -10.88 5.39 18.17
C HIS A 143 -9.40 5.77 18.37
N SER A 144 -8.47 5.32 17.52
CA SER A 144 -7.05 5.65 17.62
C SER A 144 -6.60 6.77 16.68
N GLU A 145 -7.42 7.17 15.71
CA GLU A 145 -7.16 8.30 14.81
C GLU A 145 -7.11 9.65 15.54
N ASP A 146 -7.62 9.75 16.78
CA ASP A 146 -7.48 10.92 17.66
C ASP A 146 -6.05 11.13 18.19
N SER A 147 -5.15 10.18 18.03
CA SER A 147 -3.74 10.34 18.38
C SER A 147 -2.92 10.43 17.10
N ARG A 148 -2.25 11.56 16.88
CA ARG A 148 -1.37 11.86 15.73
C ARG A 148 -0.15 10.91 15.57
N PHE A 149 -0.15 9.79 16.24
CA PHE A 149 0.84 8.74 16.11
C PHE A 149 0.15 7.48 15.60
N GLY A 150 0.02 7.41 14.27
CA GLY A 150 -0.29 6.15 13.59
C GLY A 150 0.72 5.09 14.00
N ILE A 151 0.27 3.89 14.23
CA ILE A 151 1.13 2.76 14.58
C ILE A 151 2.03 2.50 13.38
N ILE A 152 3.27 2.98 13.48
CA ILE A 152 4.35 2.62 12.55
C ILE A 152 4.63 1.15 12.80
N GLY A 153 4.49 0.34 11.73
CA GLY A 153 4.55 -1.10 11.82
C GLY A 153 5.80 -1.64 12.50
N LYS A 154 5.59 -2.17 13.64
CA LYS A 154 6.21 -3.32 14.29
C LYS A 154 5.36 -3.80 15.47
N GLU A 155 4.35 -3.03 15.88
CA GLU A 155 3.40 -3.53 16.86
C GLU A 155 2.19 -4.10 16.13
N VAL A 156 2.30 -5.34 15.92
CA VAL A 156 1.26 -6.26 15.49
C VAL A 156 0.08 -6.12 16.44
N LEU A 157 -1.10 -6.04 15.87
CA LEU A 157 -2.35 -6.28 16.56
C LEU A 157 -2.18 -7.43 17.56
N PRO A 158 -2.68 -7.30 18.81
CA PRO A 158 -2.57 -8.37 19.78
C PRO A 158 -3.12 -9.66 19.19
N TYR A 159 -2.34 -10.71 19.29
CA TYR A 159 -2.73 -12.05 18.92
C TYR A 159 -4.01 -12.42 19.65
N TYR A 160 -5.01 -12.79 18.90
CA TYR A 160 -6.12 -13.55 19.46
C TYR A 160 -5.68 -15.01 19.51
N GLU A 161 -5.45 -15.50 20.73
CA GLU A 161 -5.47 -16.92 21.01
C GLU A 161 -6.89 -17.50 20.83
#